data_b0efe31d89baa78b9ede4133f9501c10
#
_entry.id   b0efe31d89baa78b9ede4133f9501c10
#
_cell.length_a   1.000
_cell.length_b   1.000
_cell.length_c   1.000
_cell.angle_alpha   90.00
_cell.angle_beta   90.00
_cell.angle_gamma   90.00
#
_symmetry.space_group_name_H-M   'P 1'
#
loop_
_entity.id
_entity.type
_entity.pdbx_description
1 polymer ?
#
loop_
_entity_poly.entity_id
_entity_poly.type
_entity_poly.pdbx_seq_one_letter_code
_entity_poly.pdbx_strand_id
1 'polypeptide(L)'
;MMLHLLDTDTASYIIKRRSETLADRLRQLDPADVAISAVTRAELVYGLKRIDPAHRLQALVGQFLDTIQVLPWTGAAADHYADIRHQLTTEGQPIGDMDMMIAGHALALRATLVTNNQRHFSRIAAPLLLGNWID
;
A
#
# COMPACT_ATOMS: atom_id res chain seq x y z
N MET A 1 -5.96 -18.80 -1.85
CA MET A 1 -5.55 -17.80 -0.85
C MET A 1 -5.26 -16.48 -1.54
N MET A 2 -5.83 -15.42 -1.04
CA MET A 2 -5.69 -14.11 -1.67
C MET A 2 -4.78 -13.23 -0.84
N LEU A 3 -3.70 -12.76 -1.46
CA LEU A 3 -2.80 -11.81 -0.82
C LEU A 3 -3.44 -10.43 -0.86
N HIS A 4 -3.39 -9.74 0.27
CA HIS A 4 -3.84 -8.35 0.41
C HIS A 4 -2.62 -7.46 0.56
N LEU A 5 -2.45 -6.51 -0.34
CA LEU A 5 -1.37 -5.53 -0.29
C LEU A 5 -1.97 -4.20 0.20
N LEU A 6 -1.51 -3.74 1.35
CA LEU A 6 -1.99 -2.48 1.92
C LEU A 6 -1.27 -1.31 1.26
N ASP A 7 -2.01 -0.28 0.85
CA ASP A 7 -1.35 0.94 0.41
C ASP A 7 -0.83 1.73 1.63
N THR A 8 -0.08 2.79 1.39
CA THR A 8 0.58 3.54 2.47
C THR A 8 -0.44 4.21 3.39
N ASP A 9 -1.51 4.76 2.85
CA ASP A 9 -2.54 5.41 3.66
C ASP A 9 -3.26 4.40 4.57
N THR A 10 -3.60 3.23 4.04
CA THR A 10 -4.22 2.16 4.84
C THR A 10 -3.28 1.71 5.95
N ALA A 11 -2.01 1.48 5.64
CA ALA A 11 -1.01 1.11 6.64
C ALA A 11 -0.90 2.20 7.72
N SER A 12 -0.87 3.45 7.32
CA SER A 12 -0.79 4.59 8.24
C SER A 12 -1.99 4.65 9.18
N TYR A 13 -3.19 4.40 8.67
CA TYR A 13 -4.42 4.35 9.49
C TYR A 13 -4.34 3.24 10.54
N ILE A 14 -3.85 2.06 10.15
CA ILE A 14 -3.64 0.94 11.09
C ILE A 14 -2.66 1.34 12.19
N ILE A 15 -1.52 1.90 11.80
CA ILE A 15 -0.47 2.30 12.74
C ILE A 15 -0.99 3.34 13.74
N LYS A 16 -1.74 4.32 13.25
CA LYS A 16 -2.29 5.41 14.07
C LYS A 16 -3.56 5.01 14.80
N ARG A 17 -4.04 3.80 14.61
CA ARG A 17 -5.25 3.26 15.23
C ARG A 17 -6.47 4.15 15.02
N ARG A 18 -6.63 4.66 13.79
CA ARG A 18 -7.72 5.58 13.43
C ARG A 18 -9.01 4.87 13.06
N SER A 19 -9.00 3.53 12.92
CA SER A 19 -10.18 2.77 12.52
C SER A 19 -10.19 1.42 13.24
N GLU A 20 -11.23 1.17 14.04
CA GLU A 20 -11.47 -0.12 14.67
C GLU A 20 -11.78 -1.18 13.61
N THR A 21 -12.57 -0.83 12.60
CA THR A 21 -12.95 -1.73 11.51
C THR A 21 -11.70 -2.25 10.78
N LEU A 22 -10.75 -1.36 10.52
CA LEU A 22 -9.51 -1.69 9.84
C LEU A 22 -8.65 -2.65 10.69
N ALA A 23 -8.53 -2.35 11.98
CA ALA A 23 -7.79 -3.19 12.91
C ALA A 23 -8.42 -4.58 13.02
N ASP A 24 -9.77 -4.66 13.07
CA ASP A 24 -10.49 -5.93 13.13
C ASP A 24 -10.28 -6.75 11.87
N ARG A 25 -10.33 -6.13 10.70
CA ARG A 25 -10.06 -6.81 9.42
C ARG A 25 -8.67 -7.42 9.42
N LEU A 26 -7.67 -6.66 9.87
CA LEU A 26 -6.29 -7.12 9.91
C LEU A 26 -6.14 -8.34 10.84
N ARG A 27 -6.78 -8.30 12.01
CA ARG A 27 -6.73 -9.40 12.98
C ARG A 27 -7.38 -10.68 12.47
N GLN A 28 -8.35 -10.58 11.55
CA GLN A 28 -9.06 -11.73 10.99
C GLN A 28 -8.27 -12.45 9.91
N LEU A 29 -7.22 -11.84 9.38
CA LEU A 29 -6.43 -12.43 8.31
C LEU A 29 -5.21 -13.16 8.85
N ASP A 30 -4.83 -14.22 8.15
CA ASP A 30 -3.53 -14.86 8.38
C ASP A 30 -2.44 -13.84 8.02
N PRO A 31 -1.42 -13.66 8.88
CA PRO A 31 -0.30 -12.76 8.57
C PRO A 31 0.37 -13.04 7.21
N ALA A 32 0.33 -14.28 6.74
CA ALA A 32 0.87 -14.63 5.42
C ALA A 32 0.05 -14.07 4.26
N ASP A 33 -1.20 -13.68 4.51
CA ASP A 33 -2.11 -13.17 3.47
C ASP A 33 -2.16 -11.64 3.42
N VAL A 34 -1.32 -10.96 4.19
CA VAL A 34 -1.24 -9.49 4.25
C VAL A 34 0.20 -9.04 4.13
N ALA A 35 0.42 -8.03 3.31
CA ALA A 35 1.76 -7.49 3.10
C ALA A 35 1.71 -6.01 2.77
N ILE A 36 2.87 -5.37 2.84
CA ILE A 36 3.10 -4.06 2.23
C ILE A 36 4.22 -4.18 1.21
N SER A 37 4.23 -3.26 0.27
CA SER A 37 5.33 -3.10 -0.68
C SER A 37 6.54 -2.47 0.02
N ALA A 38 7.75 -2.79 -0.47
CA ALA A 38 8.95 -2.05 -0.09
C ALA A 38 8.80 -0.54 -0.36
N VAL A 39 7.98 -0.15 -1.34
CA VAL A 39 7.64 1.25 -1.61
C VAL A 39 6.92 1.88 -0.41
N THR A 40 5.93 1.18 0.13
CA THR A 40 5.21 1.64 1.34
C THR A 40 6.15 1.74 2.53
N ARG A 41 7.04 0.76 2.69
CA ARG A 41 8.08 0.84 3.73
C ARG A 41 8.92 2.10 3.58
N ALA A 42 9.35 2.41 2.35
CA ALA A 42 10.15 3.61 2.09
C ALA A 42 9.39 4.88 2.48
N GLU A 43 8.11 4.96 2.16
CA GLU A 43 7.29 6.12 2.52
C GLU A 43 7.12 6.25 4.04
N LEU A 44 6.89 5.14 4.74
CA LEU A 44 6.73 5.15 6.19
C LEU A 44 8.03 5.55 6.89
N VAL A 45 9.15 4.98 6.46
CA VAL A 45 10.47 5.31 7.03
C VAL A 45 10.83 6.76 6.76
N TYR A 46 10.57 7.24 5.54
CA TYR A 46 10.81 8.65 5.22
C TYR A 46 9.95 9.58 6.10
N GLY A 47 8.69 9.21 6.31
CA GLY A 47 7.81 9.96 7.20
C GLY A 47 8.37 10.10 8.61
N LEU A 48 9.01 9.05 9.14
CA LEU A 48 9.65 9.10 10.46
C LEU A 48 10.84 10.07 10.51
N LYS A 49 11.57 10.22 9.40
CA LYS A 49 12.70 11.13 9.35
C LYS A 49 12.29 12.61 9.38
N ARG A 50 11.03 12.89 9.10
CA ARG A 50 10.48 14.24 9.07
C ARG A 50 9.92 14.71 10.40
N ILE A 51 9.86 13.83 11.40
CA ILE A 51 9.28 14.13 12.71
C ILE A 51 10.36 13.98 13.80
N ASP A 52 10.04 14.51 15.00
CA ASP A 52 10.93 14.45 16.15
C ASP A 52 11.32 13.00 16.47
N PRO A 53 12.62 12.71 16.71
CA PRO A 53 13.06 11.38 17.11
C PRO A 53 12.38 10.83 18.37
N ALA A 54 11.85 11.70 19.22
CA ALA A 54 11.13 11.30 20.44
C ALA A 54 9.63 11.10 20.20
N HIS A 55 9.13 11.35 18.99
CA HIS A 55 7.70 11.22 18.70
C HIS A 55 7.26 9.75 18.81
N ARG A 56 6.09 9.54 19.42
CA ARG A 56 5.55 8.19 19.65
C ARG A 56 5.43 7.34 18.38
N LEU A 57 5.26 7.97 17.21
CA LEU A 57 5.15 7.26 15.94
C LEU A 57 6.42 6.51 15.58
N GLN A 58 7.59 6.90 16.09
CA GLN A 58 8.83 6.16 15.85
C GLN A 58 8.69 4.70 16.29
N ALA A 59 8.21 4.49 17.50
CA ALA A 59 8.02 3.14 18.04
C ALA A 59 6.86 2.40 17.36
N LEU A 60 5.75 3.08 17.08
CA LEU A 60 4.57 2.46 16.47
C LEU A 60 4.87 1.96 15.05
N VAL A 61 5.51 2.79 14.24
CA VAL A 61 5.91 2.40 12.88
C VAL A 61 6.93 1.27 12.93
N GLY A 62 7.92 1.36 13.83
CA GLY A 62 8.91 0.30 14.01
C GLY A 62 8.27 -1.04 14.33
N GLN A 63 7.33 -1.07 15.26
CA GLN A 63 6.60 -2.29 15.63
C GLN A 63 5.81 -2.84 14.45
N PHE A 64 5.13 -1.99 13.71
CA PHE A 64 4.37 -2.40 12.52
C PHE A 64 5.30 -3.03 11.48
N LEU A 65 6.43 -2.39 11.18
CA LEU A 65 7.39 -2.88 10.18
C LEU A 65 8.07 -4.18 10.61
N ASP A 66 8.20 -4.42 11.91
CA ASP A 66 8.78 -5.67 12.43
C ASP A 66 7.82 -6.85 12.31
N THR A 67 6.52 -6.60 12.20
CA THR A 67 5.51 -7.65 12.20
C THR A 67 4.87 -7.89 10.84
N ILE A 68 4.73 -6.85 10.01
CA ILE A 68 4.12 -6.99 8.70
C ILE A 68 5.10 -7.58 7.68
N GLN A 69 4.58 -8.40 6.77
CA GLN A 69 5.36 -8.88 5.65
C GLN A 69 5.66 -7.73 4.68
N VAL A 70 6.94 -7.50 4.39
CA VAL A 70 7.37 -6.49 3.41
C VAL A 70 7.91 -7.20 2.18
N LEU A 71 7.31 -6.96 1.03
CA LEU A 71 7.68 -7.64 -0.21
C LEU A 71 8.56 -6.75 -1.08
N PRO A 72 9.61 -7.33 -1.70
CA PRO A 72 10.51 -6.56 -2.56
C PRO A 72 9.80 -6.09 -3.83
N TRP A 73 10.14 -4.89 -4.28
CA TRP A 73 9.61 -4.35 -5.52
C TRP A 73 10.44 -4.89 -6.69
N THR A 74 9.81 -5.70 -7.53
CA THR A 74 10.50 -6.54 -8.52
C THR A 74 10.48 -5.93 -9.93
N GLY A 75 11.21 -6.59 -10.86
CA GLY A 75 11.12 -6.24 -12.27
C GLY A 75 9.71 -6.35 -12.83
N ALA A 76 8.96 -7.37 -12.42
CA ALA A 76 7.56 -7.50 -12.84
C ALA A 76 6.71 -6.31 -12.35
N ALA A 77 6.93 -5.85 -11.11
CA ALA A 77 6.27 -4.65 -10.61
C ALA A 77 6.65 -3.41 -11.43
N ALA A 78 7.93 -3.31 -11.83
CA ALA A 78 8.42 -2.21 -12.65
C ALA A 78 7.75 -2.17 -14.03
N ASP A 79 7.57 -3.33 -14.64
CA ASP A 79 6.92 -3.42 -15.95
C ASP A 79 5.47 -2.97 -15.89
N HIS A 80 4.73 -3.42 -14.88
CA HIS A 80 3.35 -2.98 -14.66
C HIS A 80 3.27 -1.48 -14.35
N TYR A 81 4.20 -0.98 -13.55
CA TYR A 81 4.28 0.46 -13.25
C TYR A 81 4.45 1.28 -14.53
N ALA A 82 5.32 0.84 -15.43
CA ALA A 82 5.57 1.55 -16.69
C ALA A 82 4.30 1.62 -17.54
N ASP A 83 3.55 0.53 -17.62
CA ASP A 83 2.29 0.48 -18.36
C ASP A 83 1.24 1.41 -17.75
N ILE A 84 1.10 1.39 -16.42
CA ILE A 84 0.17 2.26 -15.68
C ILE A 84 0.50 3.72 -15.93
N ARG A 85 1.77 4.08 -15.76
CA ARG A 85 2.22 5.47 -15.94
C ARG A 85 1.98 5.94 -17.36
N HIS A 86 2.26 5.11 -18.35
CA HIS A 86 2.01 5.45 -19.75
C HIS A 86 0.53 5.69 -20.01
N GLN A 87 -0.33 4.78 -19.54
CA GLN A 87 -1.77 4.91 -19.70
C GLN A 87 -2.31 6.21 -19.08
N LEU A 88 -1.99 6.44 -17.80
CA LEU A 88 -2.54 7.60 -17.08
C LEU A 88 -1.98 8.92 -17.59
N THR A 89 -0.73 8.96 -18.00
CA THR A 89 -0.13 10.14 -18.61
C THR A 89 -0.79 10.46 -19.93
N THR A 90 -1.01 9.44 -20.78
CA THR A 90 -1.65 9.59 -22.07
C THR A 90 -3.09 10.11 -21.93
N GLU A 91 -3.80 9.65 -20.91
CA GLU A 91 -5.19 10.07 -20.66
C GLU A 91 -5.30 11.38 -19.89
N GLY A 92 -4.16 11.97 -19.46
CA GLY A 92 -4.16 13.19 -18.67
C GLY A 92 -4.77 13.04 -17.30
N GLN A 93 -4.71 11.84 -16.71
CA GLN A 93 -5.28 11.53 -15.41
C GLN A 93 -4.24 10.93 -14.45
N PRO A 94 -3.14 11.64 -14.16
CA PRO A 94 -2.08 11.10 -13.31
C PRO A 94 -2.55 10.87 -11.87
N ILE A 95 -1.96 9.89 -11.24
CA ILE A 95 -1.98 9.71 -9.79
C ILE A 95 -0.53 9.81 -9.30
N GLY A 96 -0.32 9.83 -7.98
CA GLY A 96 1.04 9.94 -7.45
C GLY A 96 1.95 8.80 -7.91
N ASP A 97 3.24 9.07 -8.08
CA ASP A 97 4.22 8.08 -8.54
C ASP A 97 4.28 6.87 -7.62
N MET A 98 4.31 7.10 -6.31
CA MET A 98 4.36 6.00 -5.33
C MET A 98 3.10 5.14 -5.42
N ASP A 99 1.93 5.74 -5.61
CA ASP A 99 0.68 5.00 -5.79
C ASP A 99 0.73 4.14 -7.06
N MET A 100 1.29 4.66 -8.16
CA MET A 100 1.47 3.86 -9.38
C MET A 100 2.44 2.69 -9.17
N MET A 101 3.49 2.90 -8.38
CA MET A 101 4.44 1.85 -8.04
C MET A 101 3.77 0.75 -7.20
N ILE A 102 2.96 1.14 -6.23
CA ILE A 102 2.22 0.19 -5.38
C ILE A 102 1.19 -0.59 -6.21
N ALA A 103 0.48 0.09 -7.11
CA ALA A 103 -0.48 -0.56 -8.00
C ALA A 103 0.21 -1.57 -8.92
N GLY A 104 1.34 -1.21 -9.50
CA GLY A 104 2.15 -2.11 -10.33
C GLY A 104 2.59 -3.35 -9.54
N HIS A 105 2.95 -3.15 -8.27
CA HIS A 105 3.33 -4.25 -7.39
C HIS A 105 2.16 -5.19 -7.13
N ALA A 106 0.98 -4.63 -6.83
CA ALA A 106 -0.23 -5.44 -6.62
C ALA A 106 -0.58 -6.27 -7.85
N LEU A 107 -0.48 -5.70 -9.05
CA LEU A 107 -0.70 -6.44 -10.30
C LEU A 107 0.30 -7.58 -10.48
N ALA A 108 1.58 -7.33 -10.22
CA ALA A 108 2.62 -8.35 -10.35
C ALA A 108 2.40 -9.51 -9.37
N LEU A 109 1.89 -9.22 -8.18
CA LEU A 109 1.60 -10.21 -7.15
C LEU A 109 0.23 -10.89 -7.32
N ARG A 110 -0.61 -10.36 -8.20
CA ARG A 110 -2.03 -10.73 -8.31
C ARG A 110 -2.74 -10.58 -6.96
N ALA A 111 -2.37 -9.55 -6.22
CA ALA A 111 -2.92 -9.25 -4.92
C ALA A 111 -4.11 -8.30 -5.03
N THR A 112 -4.96 -8.31 -4.00
CA THR A 112 -5.94 -7.26 -3.80
C THR A 112 -5.24 -6.06 -3.18
N LEU A 113 -5.30 -4.91 -3.82
CA LEU A 113 -4.80 -3.66 -3.26
C LEU A 113 -5.84 -3.09 -2.31
N VAL A 114 -5.49 -3.03 -1.02
CA VAL A 114 -6.38 -2.46 0.00
C VAL A 114 -6.08 -0.97 0.11
N THR A 115 -7.05 -0.17 -0.28
CA THR A 115 -6.90 1.29 -0.33
C THR A 115 -8.21 1.98 0.02
N ASN A 116 -8.12 3.12 0.69
CA ASN A 116 -9.25 4.02 0.90
C ASN A 116 -9.42 4.98 -0.30
N ASN A 117 -8.48 4.98 -1.24
CA ASN A 117 -8.44 5.90 -2.37
C ASN A 117 -8.83 5.21 -3.68
N GLN A 118 -9.95 4.49 -3.66
CA GLN A 118 -10.40 3.73 -4.83
C GLN A 118 -10.64 4.60 -6.05
N ARG A 119 -11.00 5.86 -5.84
CA ARG A 119 -11.24 6.81 -6.92
C ARG A 119 -10.01 7.00 -7.82
N HIS A 120 -8.81 7.08 -7.23
CA HIS A 120 -7.57 7.22 -7.99
C HIS A 120 -7.20 5.91 -8.68
N PHE A 121 -7.22 4.80 -7.95
CA PHE A 121 -6.80 3.51 -8.48
C PHE A 121 -7.78 2.94 -9.53
N SER A 122 -9.05 3.34 -9.49
CA SER A 122 -10.03 2.90 -10.51
C SER A 122 -9.76 3.48 -11.89
N ARG A 123 -8.88 4.49 -12.00
CA ARG A 123 -8.45 5.03 -13.30
C ARG A 123 -7.55 4.06 -14.06
N ILE A 124 -6.98 3.08 -13.39
CA ILE A 124 -6.06 2.11 -13.99
C ILE A 124 -6.87 1.10 -14.79
N ALA A 125 -6.56 0.95 -16.09
CA ALA A 125 -7.28 0.06 -17.00
C ALA A 125 -6.95 -1.41 -16.75
N ALA A 126 -5.75 -1.73 -16.30
CA ALA A 126 -5.34 -3.12 -16.00
C ALA A 126 -6.26 -3.71 -14.92
N PRO A 127 -6.39 -5.06 -14.86
CA PRO A 127 -7.36 -5.72 -13.96
C PRO A 127 -6.86 -5.73 -12.50
N LEU A 128 -6.73 -4.55 -11.93
CA LEU A 128 -6.33 -4.36 -10.53
C LEU A 128 -7.53 -4.64 -9.63
N LEU A 129 -7.33 -5.57 -8.67
CA LEU A 129 -8.34 -5.87 -7.67
C LEU A 129 -8.22 -4.86 -6.53
N LEU A 130 -9.31 -4.19 -6.19
CA LEU A 130 -9.35 -3.20 -5.13
C LEU A 130 -10.22 -3.65 -3.98
N GLY A 131 -9.77 -3.40 -2.75
CA GLY A 131 -10.53 -3.60 -1.53
C GLY A 131 -10.48 -2.35 -0.68
N ASN A 132 -11.55 -2.06 0.03
CA ASN A 132 -11.60 -0.98 1.01
C ASN A 132 -12.03 -1.56 2.35
N TRP A 133 -11.17 -1.41 3.37
CA TRP A 133 -11.43 -1.88 4.72
C TRP A 133 -11.95 -0.78 5.65
N ILE A 134 -11.96 0.46 5.17
CA ILE A 134 -12.46 1.62 5.91
C ILE A 134 -13.87 1.90 5.43
N ASP A 135 -14.81 1.95 6.33
CA ASP A 135 -16.22 2.28 6.01
C ASP A 135 -16.44 3.79 5.93
#